data_b80cffc619e2ffa2fc778b3aa66e1def
#
_entry.id   b80cffc619e2ffa2fc778b3aa66e1def
#
_cell.length_a   1.000
_cell.length_b   1.000
_cell.length_c   1.000
_cell.angle_alpha   90.00
_cell.angle_beta   90.00
_cell.angle_gamma   90.00
#
_symmetry.space_group_name_H-M   'P 1'
#
loop_
_entity.id
_entity.type
_entity.pdbx_description
1 polymer ?
#
loop_
_entity_poly.entity_id
_entity_poly.type
_entity_poly.pdbx_seq_one_letter_code
_entity_poly.pdbx_strand_id
1 'polypeptide(L)'
;AASNMHRAYPAMAVEVQDALGIEGYAFDMNVACSSATFGIQQARDAVLTGSANCVLMLNPEICTGHLNFRDRDSHFIFGDVCTAVIVERADTASSAEQYLILDSKLQTIFSNNIRNNFGFLNRADESGIGKPDKLFVQEGRKVFKEVCPAVATQISAQLEKLDIAPQSLKRLWLHQANLSMNQLISKRVLGRDATAEEAPTILDEYANTSSAGSVIAFHKYRQDFNSGELGVLCSFGAGYSIGSVVLQKR
;
A
#
# COMPACT_ATOMS: atom_id res chain seq x y z
N ALA A 1 3.64 -2.19 -9.00
CA ALA A 1 3.73 -1.18 -7.93
C ALA A 1 4.35 -1.82 -6.69
N ALA A 2 5.58 -1.51 -6.34
CA ALA A 2 6.29 -2.16 -5.25
C ALA A 2 7.32 -1.23 -4.61
N SER A 3 7.70 -1.52 -3.36
CA SER A 3 8.72 -0.74 -2.64
C SER A 3 10.14 -1.06 -3.08
N ASN A 4 10.35 -2.21 -3.70
CA ASN A 4 11.66 -2.68 -4.12
C ASN A 4 11.61 -3.23 -5.55
N MET A 5 12.34 -2.58 -6.45
CA MET A 5 12.45 -3.03 -7.84
C MET A 5 13.59 -4.04 -7.96
N HIS A 6 13.27 -5.18 -8.55
CA HIS A 6 14.22 -6.28 -8.80
C HIS A 6 15.44 -5.81 -9.57
N ARG A 7 15.23 -4.94 -10.57
CA ARG A 7 16.27 -4.35 -11.42
C ARG A 7 15.77 -3.04 -12.04
N ALA A 8 16.70 -2.28 -12.60
CA ALA A 8 16.37 -1.00 -13.22
C ALA A 8 15.61 -1.17 -14.55
N TYR A 9 16.01 -2.16 -15.36
CA TYR A 9 15.40 -2.48 -16.66
C TYR A 9 15.80 -3.89 -17.12
N PRO A 10 14.94 -4.60 -17.90
CA PRO A 10 13.58 -4.21 -18.20
C PRO A 10 12.72 -4.15 -16.93
N ALA A 11 11.57 -3.45 -17.01
CA ALA A 11 10.59 -3.41 -15.90
C ALA A 11 10.06 -4.82 -15.62
N MET A 12 9.82 -5.15 -14.35
CA MET A 12 9.22 -6.44 -13.96
C MET A 12 7.85 -6.64 -14.59
N ALA A 13 7.07 -5.55 -14.68
CA ALA A 13 5.75 -5.58 -15.28
C ALA A 13 5.77 -6.00 -16.75
N VAL A 14 6.81 -5.67 -17.51
CA VAL A 14 6.97 -6.09 -18.92
C VAL A 14 7.21 -7.59 -19.02
N GLU A 15 7.96 -8.18 -18.09
CA GLU A 15 8.17 -9.63 -18.05
C GLU A 15 6.89 -10.39 -17.71
N VAL A 16 6.10 -9.85 -16.76
CA VAL A 16 4.80 -10.45 -16.41
C VAL A 16 3.81 -10.31 -17.56
N GLN A 17 3.82 -9.17 -18.25
CA GLN A 17 3.00 -8.95 -19.44
C GLN A 17 3.29 -10.00 -20.52
N ASP A 18 4.56 -10.24 -20.82
CA ASP A 18 4.98 -11.26 -21.79
C ASP A 18 4.56 -12.66 -21.35
N ALA A 19 4.86 -13.03 -20.09
CA ALA A 19 4.51 -14.34 -19.53
C ALA A 19 3.01 -14.64 -19.53
N LEU A 20 2.16 -13.62 -19.42
CA LEU A 20 0.69 -13.75 -19.44
C LEU A 20 0.09 -13.56 -20.84
N GLY A 21 0.88 -13.18 -21.84
CA GLY A 21 0.39 -12.88 -23.18
C GLY A 21 -0.58 -11.69 -23.23
N ILE A 22 -0.38 -10.69 -22.37
CA ILE A 22 -1.25 -9.50 -22.30
C ILE A 22 -0.79 -8.46 -23.29
N GLU A 23 -1.69 -7.97 -24.13
CA GLU A 23 -1.43 -6.84 -25.01
C GLU A 23 -1.58 -5.50 -24.26
N GLY A 24 -0.91 -4.45 -24.77
CA GLY A 24 -0.96 -3.11 -24.20
C GLY A 24 0.41 -2.62 -23.73
N TYR A 25 0.46 -1.97 -22.59
CA TYR A 25 1.70 -1.45 -22.02
C TYR A 25 1.86 -1.84 -20.55
N ALA A 26 3.12 -1.88 -20.11
CA ALA A 26 3.47 -2.21 -18.73
C ALA A 26 4.62 -1.34 -18.25
N PHE A 27 4.63 -1.01 -16.96
CA PHE A 27 5.70 -0.25 -16.30
C PHE A 27 5.75 -0.54 -14.82
N ASP A 28 6.90 -0.30 -14.21
CA ASP A 28 7.08 -0.36 -12.76
C ASP A 28 6.93 1.02 -12.12
N MET A 29 6.36 1.06 -10.92
CA MET A 29 6.30 2.25 -10.09
C MET A 29 6.69 1.94 -8.64
N ASN A 30 7.33 2.91 -7.98
CA ASN A 30 7.75 2.80 -6.59
C ASN A 30 7.32 4.04 -5.80
N VAL A 31 6.49 3.85 -4.79
CA VAL A 31 6.12 4.83 -3.77
C VAL A 31 6.23 4.17 -2.39
N ALA A 32 7.27 3.39 -2.20
CA ALA A 32 7.52 2.62 -0.98
C ALA A 32 6.27 1.86 -0.50
N CYS A 33 5.95 1.90 0.79
CA CYS A 33 4.80 1.18 1.36
C CYS A 33 3.43 1.68 0.87
N SER A 34 3.37 2.80 0.14
CA SER A 34 2.12 3.29 -0.45
C SER A 34 1.91 2.86 -1.91
N SER A 35 2.82 2.08 -2.47
CA SER A 35 2.77 1.70 -3.89
C SER A 35 1.44 1.07 -4.30
N ALA A 36 0.78 0.29 -3.43
CA ALA A 36 -0.51 -0.31 -3.74
C ALA A 36 -1.61 0.74 -3.97
N THR A 37 -1.80 1.68 -3.05
CA THR A 37 -2.86 2.70 -3.18
C THR A 37 -2.58 3.70 -4.30
N PHE A 38 -1.31 4.05 -4.50
CA PHE A 38 -0.89 4.86 -5.65
C PHE A 38 -1.10 4.12 -6.97
N GLY A 39 -0.78 2.82 -7.01
CA GLY A 39 -1.03 1.95 -8.17
C GLY A 39 -2.50 1.79 -8.50
N ILE A 40 -3.37 1.64 -7.49
CA ILE A 40 -4.83 1.62 -7.67
C ILE A 40 -5.33 2.94 -8.29
N GLN A 41 -4.83 4.10 -7.81
CA GLN A 41 -5.17 5.39 -8.39
C GLN A 41 -4.72 5.48 -9.86
N GLN A 42 -3.49 5.08 -10.18
CA GLN A 42 -3.00 5.10 -11.56
C GLN A 42 -3.81 4.16 -12.46
N ALA A 43 -4.15 2.97 -11.97
CA ALA A 43 -5.00 2.02 -12.69
C ALA A 43 -6.41 2.61 -12.95
N ARG A 44 -7.01 3.23 -11.92
CA ARG A 44 -8.30 3.92 -12.04
C ARG A 44 -8.24 5.04 -13.09
N ASP A 45 -7.21 5.86 -13.07
CA ASP A 45 -7.05 6.97 -14.00
C ASP A 45 -6.86 6.47 -15.44
N ALA A 46 -6.07 5.41 -15.64
CA ALA A 46 -5.91 4.77 -16.95
C ALA A 46 -7.22 4.22 -17.50
N VAL A 47 -8.04 3.61 -16.66
CA VAL A 47 -9.36 3.07 -17.05
C VAL A 47 -10.36 4.19 -17.32
N LEU A 48 -10.41 5.24 -16.50
CA LEU A 48 -11.32 6.37 -16.69
C LEU A 48 -10.99 7.20 -17.92
N THR A 49 -9.72 7.36 -18.26
CA THR A 49 -9.28 8.10 -19.45
C THR A 49 -9.36 7.26 -20.73
N GLY A 50 -9.63 5.96 -20.61
CA GLY A 50 -9.70 5.05 -21.75
C GLY A 50 -8.32 4.65 -22.31
N SER A 51 -7.23 4.94 -21.61
CA SER A 51 -5.89 4.48 -22.01
C SER A 51 -5.67 2.99 -21.74
N ALA A 52 -6.49 2.40 -20.87
CA ALA A 52 -6.60 0.95 -20.67
C ALA A 52 -8.06 0.59 -20.35
N ASN A 53 -8.50 -0.62 -20.72
CA ASN A 53 -9.82 -1.14 -20.36
C ASN A 53 -9.78 -1.88 -19.01
N CYS A 54 -8.65 -2.52 -18.74
CA CYS A 54 -8.40 -3.33 -17.54
C CYS A 54 -6.94 -3.22 -17.19
N VAL A 55 -6.63 -3.03 -15.92
CA VAL A 55 -5.26 -2.93 -15.40
C VAL A 55 -5.03 -4.01 -14.36
N LEU A 56 -4.02 -4.84 -14.56
CA LEU A 56 -3.49 -5.75 -13.56
C LEU A 56 -2.37 -5.04 -12.79
N MET A 57 -2.63 -4.68 -11.55
CA MET A 57 -1.62 -4.12 -10.64
C MET A 57 -1.06 -5.23 -9.74
N LEU A 58 0.26 -5.35 -9.70
CA LEU A 58 0.98 -6.32 -8.88
C LEU A 58 1.81 -5.61 -7.81
N ASN A 59 1.88 -6.21 -6.63
CA ASN A 59 2.77 -5.76 -5.55
C ASN A 59 3.73 -6.90 -5.17
N PRO A 60 4.80 -7.12 -5.95
CA PRO A 60 5.85 -8.09 -5.62
C PRO A 60 6.81 -7.47 -4.60
N GLU A 61 6.54 -7.67 -3.33
CA GLU A 61 7.33 -7.11 -2.23
C GLU A 61 8.36 -8.12 -1.74
N ILE A 62 9.63 -7.78 -1.94
CA ILE A 62 10.80 -8.52 -1.43
C ILE A 62 11.49 -7.62 -0.40
N CYS A 63 10.83 -7.40 0.74
CA CYS A 63 11.28 -6.47 1.77
C CYS A 63 12.54 -6.96 2.48
N THR A 64 12.74 -8.28 2.56
CA THR A 64 13.93 -8.86 3.19
C THR A 64 15.22 -8.59 2.40
N GLY A 65 15.13 -8.27 1.11
CA GLY A 65 16.26 -8.00 0.24
C GLY A 65 17.08 -6.76 0.63
N HIS A 66 16.54 -5.84 1.41
CA HIS A 66 17.25 -4.65 1.91
C HIS A 66 17.21 -4.52 3.44
N LEU A 67 16.80 -5.56 4.13
CA LEU A 67 16.73 -5.60 5.59
C LEU A 67 18.11 -5.83 6.20
N ASN A 68 18.42 -5.07 7.24
CA ASN A 68 19.61 -5.32 8.04
C ASN A 68 19.33 -6.39 9.11
N PHE A 69 19.65 -7.64 8.83
CA PHE A 69 19.46 -8.76 9.78
C PHE A 69 20.29 -8.66 11.06
N ARG A 70 21.23 -7.73 11.15
CA ARG A 70 22.03 -7.45 12.36
C ARG A 70 21.48 -6.28 13.18
N ASP A 71 20.49 -5.57 12.67
CA ASP A 71 19.82 -4.49 13.39
C ASP A 71 18.73 -5.06 14.30
N ARG A 72 18.90 -4.89 15.62
CA ARG A 72 17.97 -5.44 16.61
C ARG A 72 16.59 -4.79 16.58
N ASP A 73 16.50 -3.58 16.04
CA ASP A 73 15.25 -2.81 16.03
C ASP A 73 14.39 -3.09 14.79
N SER A 74 14.99 -3.68 13.73
CA SER A 74 14.29 -3.85 12.46
C SER A 74 14.40 -5.23 11.81
N HIS A 75 15.31 -6.11 12.24
CA HIS A 75 15.59 -7.39 11.56
C HIS A 75 14.40 -8.36 11.47
N PHE A 76 13.38 -8.19 12.28
CA PHE A 76 12.19 -9.07 12.37
C PHE A 76 10.92 -8.44 11.82
N ILE A 77 10.97 -7.19 11.29
CA ILE A 77 9.77 -6.42 10.96
C ILE A 77 9.12 -6.92 9.68
N PHE A 78 9.91 -7.27 8.66
CA PHE A 78 9.43 -7.45 7.30
C PHE A 78 9.21 -8.91 6.90
N GLY A 79 8.21 -9.09 6.01
CA GLY A 79 7.96 -10.31 5.26
C GLY A 79 7.88 -10.05 3.75
N ASP A 80 8.02 -11.09 2.95
CA ASP A 80 7.98 -11.05 1.49
C ASP A 80 6.68 -11.67 0.99
N VAL A 81 6.09 -11.07 -0.05
CA VAL A 81 4.82 -11.52 -0.62
C VAL A 81 4.60 -10.89 -2.00
N CYS A 82 3.71 -11.47 -2.78
CA CYS A 82 3.15 -10.82 -3.96
C CYS A 82 1.62 -10.79 -3.88
N THR A 83 1.03 -9.63 -4.16
CA THR A 83 -0.41 -9.47 -4.33
C THR A 83 -0.76 -8.96 -5.71
N ALA A 84 -2.01 -9.20 -6.15
CA ALA A 84 -2.54 -8.76 -7.42
C ALA A 84 -3.92 -8.10 -7.22
N VAL A 85 -4.15 -7.00 -7.93
CA VAL A 85 -5.43 -6.29 -7.96
C VAL A 85 -5.79 -6.01 -9.42
N ILE A 86 -7.03 -6.32 -9.80
CA ILE A 86 -7.58 -5.96 -11.10
C ILE A 86 -8.46 -4.72 -10.93
N VAL A 87 -8.20 -3.71 -11.75
CA VAL A 87 -9.03 -2.50 -11.84
C VAL A 87 -9.57 -2.41 -13.26
N GLU A 88 -10.88 -2.37 -13.38
CA GLU A 88 -11.58 -2.32 -14.67
C GLU A 88 -12.82 -1.43 -14.58
N ARG A 89 -13.45 -1.16 -15.72
CA ARG A 89 -14.71 -0.40 -15.77
C ARG A 89 -15.83 -1.21 -15.13
N ALA A 90 -16.64 -0.53 -14.31
CA ALA A 90 -17.73 -1.17 -13.60
C ALA A 90 -18.85 -1.70 -14.51
N ASP A 91 -19.00 -1.13 -15.72
CA ASP A 91 -20.00 -1.54 -16.72
C ASP A 91 -19.58 -2.78 -17.51
N THR A 92 -18.30 -3.13 -17.53
CA THR A 92 -17.77 -4.30 -18.24
C THR A 92 -17.27 -5.39 -17.29
N ALA A 93 -17.16 -5.09 -16.00
CA ALA A 93 -16.66 -6.01 -15.00
C ALA A 93 -17.57 -7.25 -14.86
N SER A 94 -16.98 -8.44 -14.96
CA SER A 94 -17.68 -9.72 -14.92
C SER A 94 -17.51 -10.50 -13.63
N SER A 95 -16.62 -10.06 -12.72
CA SER A 95 -16.41 -10.72 -11.43
C SER A 95 -17.68 -10.66 -10.57
N ALA A 96 -17.97 -11.75 -9.87
CA ALA A 96 -19.07 -11.79 -8.89
C ALA A 96 -18.78 -10.93 -7.65
N GLU A 97 -17.49 -10.70 -7.34
CA GLU A 97 -17.06 -9.85 -6.24
C GLU A 97 -16.45 -8.55 -6.79
N GLN A 98 -17.19 -7.48 -6.65
CA GLN A 98 -16.77 -6.15 -7.13
C GLN A 98 -16.83 -5.12 -6.02
N TYR A 99 -15.88 -4.19 -6.04
CA TYR A 99 -15.83 -3.03 -5.17
C TYR A 99 -15.67 -1.77 -6.04
N LEU A 100 -16.60 -0.84 -5.91
CA LEU A 100 -16.51 0.46 -6.57
C LEU A 100 -15.48 1.33 -5.87
N ILE A 101 -14.60 1.95 -6.62
CA ILE A 101 -13.71 3.00 -6.11
C ILE A 101 -14.50 4.31 -6.11
N LEU A 102 -15.00 4.73 -4.95
CA LEU A 102 -15.78 5.97 -4.82
C LEU A 102 -14.88 7.19 -4.90
N ASP A 103 -13.77 7.16 -4.18
CA ASP A 103 -12.79 8.24 -4.15
C ASP A 103 -11.41 7.68 -3.79
N SER A 104 -10.37 8.41 -4.19
CA SER A 104 -9.00 8.12 -3.78
C SER A 104 -8.25 9.43 -3.54
N LYS A 105 -7.39 9.43 -2.53
CA LYS A 105 -6.57 10.58 -2.18
C LYS A 105 -5.13 10.16 -1.93
N LEU A 106 -4.22 10.85 -2.61
CA LEU A 106 -2.78 10.63 -2.50
C LEU A 106 -2.11 11.87 -1.93
N GLN A 107 -1.11 11.68 -1.08
CA GLN A 107 -0.31 12.77 -0.51
C GLN A 107 1.13 12.32 -0.33
N THR A 108 2.08 13.22 -0.55
CA THR A 108 3.49 13.04 -0.21
C THR A 108 4.00 14.21 0.62
N ILE A 109 4.83 13.91 1.62
CA ILE A 109 5.47 14.90 2.51
C ILE A 109 6.92 14.46 2.66
N PHE A 110 7.88 15.30 2.26
CA PHE A 110 9.28 14.90 2.34
C PHE A 110 9.74 14.63 3.77
N SER A 111 10.37 13.46 3.97
CA SER A 111 10.99 13.04 5.22
C SER A 111 12.07 11.98 4.99
N ASN A 112 13.16 12.07 5.73
CA ASN A 112 14.23 11.07 5.77
C ASN A 112 14.11 10.08 6.94
N ASN A 113 13.00 10.09 7.67
CA ASN A 113 12.82 9.24 8.85
C ASN A 113 12.64 7.74 8.51
N ILE A 114 12.35 7.43 7.25
CA ILE A 114 12.38 6.07 6.70
C ILE A 114 13.15 6.13 5.38
N ARG A 115 14.24 5.40 5.27
CA ARG A 115 15.06 5.42 4.06
C ARG A 115 15.95 4.19 3.93
N ASN A 116 16.51 4.01 2.77
CA ASN A 116 17.80 3.39 2.56
C ASN A 116 18.66 4.33 1.71
N ASN A 117 19.96 4.31 1.91
CA ASN A 117 20.92 5.09 1.13
C ASN A 117 21.49 4.22 0.02
N PHE A 118 20.62 3.68 -0.81
CA PHE A 118 20.98 2.72 -1.83
C PHE A 118 22.02 3.30 -2.79
N GLY A 119 23.29 3.13 -2.49
CA GLY A 119 24.54 3.49 -3.19
C GLY A 119 24.45 3.70 -4.69
N PHE A 120 23.68 4.65 -5.05
CA PHE A 120 23.00 4.77 -6.31
C PHE A 120 23.85 5.47 -7.36
N LEU A 121 24.72 6.39 -6.91
CA LEU A 121 25.47 7.24 -7.83
C LEU A 121 26.59 6.48 -8.54
N ASN A 122 27.16 5.46 -7.92
CA ASN A 122 28.16 4.61 -8.56
C ASN A 122 28.07 3.18 -8.02
N ARG A 123 27.32 2.33 -8.68
CA ARG A 123 27.19 0.91 -8.32
C ARG A 123 28.46 0.11 -8.54
N ALA A 124 29.37 0.59 -9.36
CA ALA A 124 30.66 -0.04 -9.64
C ALA A 124 31.72 0.34 -8.59
N ASP A 125 31.45 1.28 -7.68
CA ASP A 125 32.36 1.63 -6.62
C ASP A 125 32.49 0.51 -5.60
N GLU A 126 33.62 -0.16 -5.59
CA GLU A 126 33.91 -1.28 -4.68
C GLU A 126 33.86 -0.87 -3.21
N SER A 127 34.18 0.38 -2.87
CA SER A 127 34.14 0.87 -1.51
C SER A 127 32.73 0.88 -0.91
N GLY A 128 31.71 0.87 -1.76
CA GLY A 128 30.29 0.83 -1.38
C GLY A 128 29.74 -0.59 -1.20
N ILE A 129 30.41 -1.64 -1.65
CA ILE A 129 29.90 -3.01 -1.59
C ILE A 129 29.79 -3.47 -0.12
N GLY A 130 28.63 -4.01 0.25
CA GLY A 130 28.38 -4.54 1.58
C GLY A 130 28.23 -3.49 2.71
N LYS A 131 28.21 -2.20 2.39
CA LYS A 131 28.01 -1.14 3.40
C LYS A 131 26.59 -1.17 3.96
N PRO A 132 26.43 -1.09 5.32
CA PRO A 132 25.12 -1.10 5.98
C PRO A 132 24.22 0.09 5.63
N ASP A 133 24.78 1.21 5.14
CA ASP A 133 24.05 2.40 4.74
C ASP A 133 23.06 2.19 3.58
N LYS A 134 23.24 1.09 2.82
CA LYS A 134 22.33 0.68 1.74
C LYS A 134 21.07 -0.01 2.26
N LEU A 135 21.09 -0.42 3.51
CA LEU A 135 20.03 -1.18 4.14
C LEU A 135 18.97 -0.25 4.73
N PHE A 136 17.83 -0.84 5.10
CA PHE A 136 16.71 -0.12 5.70
C PHE A 136 17.10 0.56 7.01
N VAL A 137 16.70 1.83 7.17
CA VAL A 137 16.88 2.63 8.38
C VAL A 137 15.60 3.39 8.68
N GLN A 138 15.16 3.39 9.94
CA GLN A 138 14.02 4.17 10.37
C GLN A 138 14.21 4.84 11.74
N GLU A 139 13.58 6.00 11.90
CA GLU A 139 13.39 6.67 13.17
C GLU A 139 11.96 6.44 13.68
N GLY A 140 11.66 5.22 14.11
CA GLY A 140 10.29 4.73 14.34
C GLY A 140 9.42 5.62 15.23
N ARG A 141 9.98 6.25 16.28
CA ARG A 141 9.25 7.17 17.17
C ARG A 141 8.79 8.45 16.45
N LYS A 142 9.61 8.99 15.55
CA LYS A 142 9.25 10.17 14.74
C LYS A 142 8.18 9.81 13.73
N VAL A 143 8.39 8.68 13.02
CA VAL A 143 7.42 8.14 12.06
C VAL A 143 6.05 7.98 12.72
N PHE A 144 5.99 7.36 13.89
CA PHE A 144 4.73 7.17 14.62
C PHE A 144 4.02 8.51 14.92
N LYS A 145 4.77 9.51 15.41
CA LYS A 145 4.23 10.82 15.78
C LYS A 145 3.73 11.64 14.58
N GLU A 146 4.37 11.50 13.44
CA GLU A 146 4.09 12.31 12.25
C GLU A 146 3.08 11.65 11.31
N VAL A 147 3.23 10.34 11.07
CA VAL A 147 2.41 9.63 10.09
C VAL A 147 1.02 9.31 10.62
N CYS A 148 0.86 8.84 11.87
CA CYS A 148 -0.45 8.47 12.36
C CYS A 148 -1.49 9.60 12.33
N PRO A 149 -1.16 10.84 12.80
CA PRO A 149 -2.08 11.97 12.65
C PRO A 149 -2.39 12.32 11.19
N ALA A 150 -1.36 12.34 10.33
CA ALA A 150 -1.53 12.69 8.92
C ALA A 150 -2.46 11.72 8.19
N VAL A 151 -2.29 10.41 8.41
CA VAL A 151 -3.17 9.37 7.85
C VAL A 151 -4.60 9.52 8.33
N ALA A 152 -4.82 9.67 9.64
CA ALA A 152 -6.15 9.86 10.19
C ALA A 152 -6.83 11.11 9.63
N THR A 153 -6.11 12.23 9.56
CA THR A 153 -6.62 13.49 8.98
C THR A 153 -7.00 13.31 7.52
N GLN A 154 -6.17 12.62 6.71
CA GLN A 154 -6.47 12.37 5.30
C GLN A 154 -7.74 11.54 5.13
N ILE A 155 -7.89 10.45 5.89
CA ILE A 155 -9.09 9.59 5.82
C ILE A 155 -10.32 10.38 6.26
N SER A 156 -10.27 11.09 7.39
CA SER A 156 -11.40 11.87 7.90
C SER A 156 -11.85 12.95 6.92
N ALA A 157 -10.91 13.69 6.33
CA ALA A 157 -11.23 14.71 5.32
C ALA A 157 -11.81 14.11 4.02
N GLN A 158 -11.40 12.89 3.67
CA GLN A 158 -11.96 12.18 2.51
C GLN A 158 -13.39 11.70 2.77
N LEU A 159 -13.68 11.19 3.97
CA LEU A 159 -15.02 10.80 4.38
C LEU A 159 -15.97 12.01 4.45
N GLU A 160 -15.51 13.12 5.03
CA GLU A 160 -16.25 14.39 5.08
C GLU A 160 -16.60 14.89 3.66
N LYS A 161 -15.64 14.88 2.73
CA LYS A 161 -15.87 15.22 1.31
C LYS A 161 -16.97 14.39 0.66
N LEU A 162 -17.11 13.13 1.07
CA LEU A 162 -18.08 12.17 0.51
C LEU A 162 -19.40 12.12 1.30
N ASP A 163 -19.55 12.93 2.35
CA ASP A 163 -20.67 12.90 3.28
C ASP A 163 -20.88 11.50 3.92
N ILE A 164 -19.77 10.83 4.25
CA ILE A 164 -19.75 9.51 4.88
C ILE A 164 -19.44 9.66 6.36
N ALA A 165 -20.35 9.23 7.22
CA ALA A 165 -20.09 9.17 8.65
C ALA A 165 -19.03 8.09 8.96
N PRO A 166 -17.98 8.37 9.74
CA PRO A 166 -16.95 7.39 10.06
C PRO A 166 -17.51 6.08 10.67
N GLN A 167 -18.60 6.18 11.40
CA GLN A 167 -19.27 5.03 12.05
C GLN A 167 -20.01 4.14 11.04
N SER A 168 -20.24 4.58 9.81
CA SER A 168 -20.83 3.77 8.74
C SER A 168 -19.80 2.91 7.99
N LEU A 169 -18.52 3.12 8.28
CA LEU A 169 -17.47 2.27 7.73
C LEU A 169 -17.53 0.88 8.39
N LYS A 170 -17.65 -0.14 7.56
CA LYS A 170 -17.52 -1.51 8.02
C LYS A 170 -16.08 -1.88 8.31
N ARG A 171 -15.12 -1.33 7.53
CA ARG A 171 -13.72 -1.76 7.63
C ARG A 171 -12.69 -0.71 7.23
N LEU A 172 -11.58 -0.73 7.94
CA LEU A 172 -10.35 0.01 7.64
C LEU A 172 -9.23 -1.02 7.35
N TRP A 173 -8.88 -1.22 6.09
CA TRP A 173 -7.75 -2.06 5.68
C TRP A 173 -6.49 -1.19 5.61
N LEU A 174 -5.82 -1.07 6.76
CA LEU A 174 -4.65 -0.21 6.91
C LEU A 174 -3.36 -0.93 6.53
N HIS A 175 -2.35 -0.17 6.16
CA HIS A 175 -0.98 -0.66 6.03
C HIS A 175 -0.54 -1.37 7.31
N GLN A 176 0.08 -2.51 7.16
CA GLN A 176 0.49 -3.39 8.26
C GLN A 176 1.91 -3.06 8.72
N ALA A 177 2.13 -1.84 9.26
CA ALA A 177 3.42 -1.41 9.79
C ALA A 177 3.67 -1.96 11.21
N ASN A 178 2.76 -1.68 12.11
CA ASN A 178 2.68 -2.27 13.45
C ASN A 178 1.29 -2.06 14.06
N LEU A 179 0.95 -2.87 15.04
CA LEU A 179 -0.37 -2.87 15.68
C LEU A 179 -0.73 -1.52 16.30
N SER A 180 0.21 -0.87 17.00
CA SER A 180 -0.06 0.41 17.69
C SER A 180 -0.39 1.55 16.73
N MET A 181 0.22 1.55 15.53
CA MET A 181 -0.13 2.54 14.49
C MET A 181 -1.55 2.31 14.00
N ASN A 182 -1.92 1.06 13.70
CA ASN A 182 -3.27 0.72 13.23
C ASN A 182 -4.33 1.06 14.27
N GLN A 183 -4.10 0.74 15.54
CA GLN A 183 -4.99 1.10 16.64
C GLN A 183 -5.17 2.62 16.79
N LEU A 184 -4.07 3.39 16.72
CA LEU A 184 -4.14 4.84 16.86
C LEU A 184 -4.85 5.50 15.67
N ILE A 185 -4.57 5.06 14.46
CA ILE A 185 -5.20 5.59 13.23
C ILE A 185 -6.69 5.28 13.24
N SER A 186 -7.08 4.03 13.45
CA SER A 186 -8.49 3.62 13.50
C SER A 186 -9.26 4.32 14.60
N LYS A 187 -8.67 4.44 15.80
CA LYS A 187 -9.27 5.19 16.92
C LYS A 187 -9.52 6.66 16.56
N ARG A 188 -8.58 7.31 15.88
CA ARG A 188 -8.74 8.72 15.47
C ARG A 188 -9.81 8.89 14.40
N VAL A 189 -9.90 7.96 13.46
CA VAL A 189 -10.90 8.01 12.38
C VAL A 189 -12.30 7.73 12.93
N LEU A 190 -12.46 6.70 13.78
CA LEU A 190 -13.76 6.27 14.31
C LEU A 190 -14.21 7.08 15.54
N GLY A 191 -13.32 7.83 16.17
CA GLY A 191 -13.58 8.54 17.44
C GLY A 191 -13.67 7.63 18.68
N ARG A 192 -13.37 6.34 18.52
CA ARG A 192 -13.37 5.29 19.55
C ARG A 192 -12.39 4.18 19.20
N ASP A 193 -12.12 3.28 20.11
CA ASP A 193 -11.35 2.08 19.79
C ASP A 193 -12.10 1.22 18.75
N ALA A 194 -11.38 0.78 17.72
CA ALA A 194 -11.90 -0.12 16.72
C ALA A 194 -11.93 -1.56 17.24
N THR A 195 -12.89 -2.35 16.77
CA THR A 195 -12.86 -3.82 16.96
C THR A 195 -11.84 -4.46 16.01
N ALA A 196 -11.54 -5.74 16.24
CA ALA A 196 -10.65 -6.49 15.35
C ALA A 196 -11.25 -6.67 13.94
N GLU A 197 -12.57 -6.71 13.84
CA GLU A 197 -13.26 -6.77 12.55
C GLU A 197 -13.22 -5.42 11.83
N GLU A 198 -13.34 -4.29 12.55
CA GLU A 198 -13.32 -2.96 11.93
C GLU A 198 -11.94 -2.55 11.44
N ALA A 199 -10.86 -2.94 12.13
CA ALA A 199 -9.49 -2.66 11.74
C ALA A 199 -8.61 -3.92 11.86
N PRO A 200 -8.77 -4.89 10.95
CA PRO A 200 -8.08 -6.17 11.03
C PRO A 200 -6.57 -6.03 10.86
N THR A 201 -5.84 -6.91 11.52
CA THR A 201 -4.38 -7.04 11.39
C THR A 201 -4.01 -8.42 10.86
N ILE A 202 -2.90 -8.47 10.15
CA ILE A 202 -2.32 -9.70 9.58
C ILE A 202 -0.83 -9.83 9.96
N LEU A 203 -0.40 -9.06 10.96
CA LEU A 203 1.00 -8.91 11.34
C LEU A 203 1.61 -10.20 11.90
N ASP A 204 0.81 -11.04 12.53
CA ASP A 204 1.17 -12.33 13.08
C ASP A 204 1.40 -13.40 12.00
N GLU A 205 0.74 -13.26 10.84
CA GLU A 205 0.88 -14.21 9.74
C GLU A 205 1.92 -13.76 8.69
N TYR A 206 1.94 -12.45 8.36
CA TYR A 206 2.68 -11.91 7.22
C TYR A 206 3.76 -10.89 7.59
N ALA A 207 3.82 -10.42 8.84
CA ALA A 207 4.66 -9.28 9.24
C ALA A 207 4.33 -8.01 8.42
N ASN A 208 5.28 -7.09 8.30
CA ASN A 208 5.14 -5.91 7.44
C ASN A 208 5.59 -6.28 6.01
N THR A 209 4.65 -6.43 5.12
CA THR A 209 4.88 -6.71 3.70
C THR A 209 4.80 -5.45 2.83
N SER A 210 5.23 -4.31 3.37
CA SER A 210 5.25 -3.02 2.67
C SER A 210 3.89 -2.68 2.04
N SER A 211 3.83 -2.41 0.74
CA SER A 211 2.59 -1.97 0.08
C SER A 211 1.52 -3.06 0.01
N ALA A 212 1.91 -4.33 0.00
CA ALA A 212 0.97 -5.45 -0.12
C ALA A 212 0.13 -5.68 1.14
N GLY A 213 0.58 -5.23 2.33
CA GLY A 213 -0.08 -5.53 3.59
C GLY A 213 -1.53 -5.09 3.69
N SER A 214 -1.87 -3.89 3.19
CA SER A 214 -3.26 -3.42 3.13
C SER A 214 -4.12 -4.21 2.14
N VAL A 215 -3.53 -4.67 1.04
CA VAL A 215 -4.19 -5.50 0.03
C VAL A 215 -4.48 -6.91 0.58
N ILE A 216 -3.55 -7.49 1.34
CA ILE A 216 -3.78 -8.78 2.02
C ILE A 216 -4.89 -8.64 3.06
N ALA A 217 -4.86 -7.59 3.88
CA ALA A 217 -5.93 -7.32 4.84
C ALA A 217 -7.29 -7.17 4.13
N PHE A 218 -7.36 -6.43 3.02
CA PHE A 218 -8.54 -6.36 2.18
C PHE A 218 -8.97 -7.73 1.67
N HIS A 219 -8.06 -8.52 1.11
CA HIS A 219 -8.36 -9.84 0.55
C HIS A 219 -8.94 -10.80 1.60
N LYS A 220 -8.36 -10.85 2.80
CA LYS A 220 -8.78 -11.76 3.88
C LYS A 220 -10.07 -11.32 4.56
N TYR A 221 -10.34 -10.02 4.64
CA TYR A 221 -11.44 -9.46 5.44
C TYR A 221 -12.44 -8.66 4.60
N ARG A 222 -12.80 -9.14 3.41
CA ARG A 222 -13.82 -8.51 2.55
C ARG A 222 -15.06 -9.38 2.30
N GLN A 223 -15.01 -10.68 2.63
CA GLN A 223 -16.04 -11.65 2.22
C GLN A 223 -17.38 -11.46 2.90
N ASP A 224 -17.40 -10.84 4.07
CA ASP A 224 -18.60 -10.56 4.87
C ASP A 224 -19.30 -9.23 4.48
N PHE A 225 -18.83 -8.58 3.40
CA PHE A 225 -19.45 -7.33 2.93
C PHE A 225 -20.72 -7.59 2.12
N ASN A 226 -21.79 -6.88 2.50
CA ASN A 226 -23.03 -6.80 1.74
C ASN A 226 -22.96 -5.63 0.74
N SER A 227 -23.80 -5.67 -0.30
CA SER A 227 -23.91 -4.57 -1.27
C SER A 227 -24.20 -3.24 -0.55
N GLY A 228 -23.49 -2.20 -0.95
CA GLY A 228 -23.58 -0.86 -0.37
C GLY A 228 -22.68 -0.60 0.83
N GLU A 229 -22.13 -1.64 1.48
CA GLU A 229 -21.22 -1.44 2.62
C GLU A 229 -19.88 -0.84 2.20
N LEU A 230 -19.32 -0.01 3.08
CA LEU A 230 -18.17 0.84 2.84
C LEU A 230 -16.94 0.40 3.62
N GLY A 231 -15.78 0.54 2.98
CA GLY A 231 -14.48 0.38 3.64
C GLY A 231 -13.43 1.33 3.07
N VAL A 232 -12.34 1.52 3.81
CA VAL A 232 -11.20 2.32 3.37
C VAL A 232 -9.95 1.45 3.33
N LEU A 233 -9.34 1.36 2.15
CA LEU A 233 -8.01 0.78 1.98
C LEU A 233 -6.99 1.91 2.05
N CYS A 234 -6.04 1.83 2.98
CA CYS A 234 -5.07 2.90 3.19
C CYS A 234 -3.66 2.34 3.39
N SER A 235 -2.73 2.86 2.60
CA SER A 235 -1.29 2.58 2.73
C SER A 235 -0.54 3.86 3.06
N PHE A 236 0.53 3.74 3.83
CA PHE A 236 1.39 4.85 4.20
C PHE A 236 2.81 4.37 4.48
N GLY A 237 3.80 5.22 4.29
CA GLY A 237 5.19 4.83 4.48
C GLY A 237 6.20 5.90 4.13
N ALA A 238 7.36 5.42 3.69
CA ALA A 238 8.49 6.30 3.34
C ALA A 238 8.10 7.37 2.32
N GLY A 239 8.74 8.49 2.49
CA GLY A 239 8.48 9.64 1.64
C GLY A 239 8.34 10.92 2.49
N TYR A 240 7.39 11.15 3.41
CA TYR A 240 6.25 10.24 3.60
C TYR A 240 5.34 10.20 2.39
N SER A 241 4.70 9.07 2.21
CA SER A 241 3.62 8.90 1.25
C SER A 241 2.38 8.32 1.97
N ILE A 242 1.20 8.80 1.62
CA ILE A 242 -0.08 8.34 2.15
C ILE A 242 -1.06 8.21 0.98
N GLY A 243 -1.68 7.05 0.84
CA GLY A 243 -2.75 6.84 -0.12
C GLY A 243 -3.95 6.20 0.55
N SER A 244 -5.14 6.73 0.30
CA SER A 244 -6.40 6.18 0.80
C SER A 244 -7.42 6.03 -0.33
N VAL A 245 -8.12 4.91 -0.35
CA VAL A 245 -9.12 4.56 -1.37
C VAL A 245 -10.39 4.16 -0.64
N VAL A 246 -11.48 4.88 -0.89
CA VAL A 246 -12.82 4.55 -0.36
C VAL A 246 -13.48 3.58 -1.30
N LEU A 247 -13.85 2.42 -0.79
CA LEU A 247 -14.42 1.30 -1.51
C LEU A 247 -15.86 1.03 -1.05
N GLN A 248 -16.72 0.72 -2.01
CA GLN A 248 -18.09 0.27 -1.74
C GLN A 248 -18.32 -1.10 -2.39
N LYS A 249 -18.84 -2.05 -1.63
CA LYS A 249 -19.28 -3.35 -2.18
C LYS A 249 -20.42 -3.13 -3.15
N ARG A 250 -20.30 -3.68 -4.35
CA ARG A 250 -21.36 -3.68 -5.37
C ARG A 250 -22.34 -4.82 -5.18
#